data_15ec70594812fb87375a98cb02cafbd8
#
_entry.id   15ec70594812fb87375a98cb02cafbd8
#
_cell.length_a   1.000
_cell.length_b   1.000
_cell.length_c   1.000
_cell.angle_alpha   90.00
_cell.angle_beta   90.00
_cell.angle_gamma   90.00
#
_symmetry.space_group_name_H-M   'P 1'
#
loop_
_entity.id
_entity.type
_entity.pdbx_description
1 polymer ?
#
loop_
_entity_poly.entity_id
_entity_poly.type
_entity_poly.pdbx_seq_one_letter_code
_entity_poly.pdbx_strand_id
1 'polypeptide(L)'
;VLRAYEQFEAWCLNKNVLKAYDYNLSEDFLLDRDENEVSAYEKLNNMIGLKIVKEQIDKIITADIVEKERKKRKGNDYHTSSMHMIFGGNPGSAKTTVAKLFAGITKEKGILKSGAFVERGGMDLDGMGCVSAIREAFIAAKGGVLFIDEAYAMKSDTAITVLLQEMENQREDVIVILAGYNERMKAFMKRNEGLKSRIPYWIDFPDYTAEELTDIFNLMIHEKGFCVTDDAIKEAHYIFEKVRNIDDFGNGRYVRNLMERAVRQQSVRLLSQRRNLGDIQKDELFQITKEDIQMLGEGEKKERESGTARKELDEMVGLASVKTVIHKAIAKHKINKLCMEKGLQRDNASLHMVFTGNPGTAKTTVARLFAEIMKDEKILSTGVFVEAGRADLVGEHVGATAPLVKKKFKEAQGGVLFIDEAYSLCDGYDNGFGDEAINTIVQEMENHRDNVIVIFAGYPEPMKAFLDRNPGMRSRIAFSVEFDDYTVEELCEITKLMLSRKQMTITEAGMKKLKKNFESVKESRDYGNGRFARKMLEEAEMNLAERICQ
;
A
#
# COMPACT_ATOMS: atom_id res chain seq x y z
N VAL A 1 0.45 -21.06 30.14
CA VAL A 1 -0.26 -20.19 29.20
C VAL A 1 -1.77 -20.26 29.45
N LEU A 2 -2.41 -21.45 29.44
CA LEU A 2 -3.88 -21.60 29.67
C LEU A 2 -4.33 -21.04 31.04
N ARG A 3 -3.62 -21.34 32.13
CA ARG A 3 -3.96 -20.82 33.48
C ARG A 3 -3.81 -19.28 33.59
N ALA A 4 -2.86 -18.68 32.86
CA ALA A 4 -2.70 -17.24 32.86
C ALA A 4 -3.82 -16.56 32.04
N TYR A 5 -4.29 -17.24 30.99
CA TYR A 5 -5.44 -16.79 30.19
C TYR A 5 -6.73 -16.83 31.00
N GLU A 6 -6.99 -17.94 31.70
CA GLU A 6 -8.16 -18.09 32.58
C GLU A 6 -8.18 -17.08 33.75
N GLN A 7 -7.00 -16.76 34.32
CA GLN A 7 -6.89 -15.74 35.38
C GLN A 7 -7.10 -14.32 34.82
N PHE A 8 -6.64 -14.03 33.60
CA PHE A 8 -6.88 -12.77 32.94
C PHE A 8 -8.34 -12.61 32.56
N GLU A 9 -8.97 -13.65 32.02
CA GLU A 9 -10.40 -13.69 31.71
C GLU A 9 -11.27 -13.50 32.99
N ALA A 10 -10.93 -14.16 34.07
CA ALA A 10 -11.62 -14.00 35.36
C ALA A 10 -11.45 -12.60 35.96
N TRP A 11 -10.28 -11.98 35.80
CA TRP A 11 -10.01 -10.60 36.24
C TRP A 11 -10.78 -9.58 35.39
N CYS A 12 -10.82 -9.77 34.07
CA CYS A 12 -11.55 -8.92 33.14
C CYS A 12 -13.08 -9.00 33.37
N LEU A 13 -13.63 -10.19 33.63
CA LEU A 13 -15.03 -10.40 33.98
C LEU A 13 -15.42 -9.69 35.31
N ASN A 14 -14.53 -9.71 36.31
CA ASN A 14 -14.74 -9.06 37.59
C ASN A 14 -14.71 -7.53 37.55
N LYS A 15 -14.14 -6.94 36.49
CA LYS A 15 -14.00 -5.48 36.28
C LYS A 15 -14.95 -4.91 35.22
N ASN A 16 -15.88 -5.68 34.68
CA ASN A 16 -16.74 -5.27 33.54
C ASN A 16 -15.97 -4.83 32.28
N VAL A 17 -14.70 -5.24 32.15
CA VAL A 17 -13.85 -4.85 31.03
C VAL A 17 -14.06 -5.76 29.80
N LEU A 18 -14.55 -7.02 30.03
CA LEU A 18 -14.74 -8.00 28.95
C LEU A 18 -16.02 -7.86 28.14
N LYS A 19 -16.94 -6.96 28.48
CA LYS A 19 -18.14 -6.75 27.64
C LYS A 19 -17.85 -6.14 26.27
N ALA A 20 -16.61 -5.72 26.02
CA ALA A 20 -16.20 -5.13 24.74
C ALA A 20 -15.41 -6.07 23.82
N TYR A 21 -14.98 -7.26 24.29
CA TYR A 21 -14.05 -8.12 23.54
C TYR A 21 -14.66 -9.37 22.88
N ASP A 22 -15.86 -9.79 23.29
CA ASP A 22 -16.44 -11.08 22.86
C ASP A 22 -17.35 -11.04 21.65
N TYR A 23 -17.54 -9.88 21.04
CA TYR A 23 -18.32 -9.78 19.83
C TYR A 23 -17.55 -8.98 18.77
N ASN A 24 -17.59 -9.48 17.55
CA ASN A 24 -17.47 -8.71 16.31
C ASN A 24 -18.59 -7.63 16.34
N LEU A 25 -18.45 -6.67 17.25
CA LEU A 25 -19.35 -5.55 17.33
C LEU A 25 -19.05 -4.68 16.14
N SER A 26 -19.94 -4.73 15.14
CA SER A 26 -20.10 -3.64 14.21
C SER A 26 -20.07 -2.32 14.97
N GLU A 27 -19.52 -1.29 14.39
CA GLU A 27 -19.43 0.07 14.96
C GLU A 27 -20.80 0.59 15.47
N ASP A 28 -21.91 -0.08 15.13
CA ASP A 28 -23.28 0.22 15.58
C ASP A 28 -23.54 -0.04 17.08
N PHE A 29 -22.71 -0.84 17.78
CA PHE A 29 -22.96 -1.16 19.21
C PHE A 29 -22.38 -0.13 20.19
N LEU A 30 -21.53 0.78 19.72
CA LEU A 30 -21.05 1.90 20.54
C LEU A 30 -22.04 3.07 20.61
N LEU A 31 -23.19 2.98 19.94
CA LEU A 31 -24.21 4.03 19.88
C LEU A 31 -25.33 3.91 20.91
N ASP A 32 -25.32 2.89 21.79
CA ASP A 32 -26.40 2.68 22.78
C ASP A 32 -25.88 2.74 24.23
N ARG A 33 -25.40 3.89 24.69
CA ARG A 33 -25.34 4.23 26.13
C ARG A 33 -25.36 5.73 26.41
N ASP A 34 -26.50 6.11 26.97
CA ASP A 34 -26.78 7.06 28.04
C ASP A 34 -26.40 8.55 27.94
N GLU A 35 -27.44 9.35 27.88
CA GLU A 35 -27.75 10.66 28.52
C GLU A 35 -26.63 11.70 28.76
N ASN A 36 -25.66 11.75 27.85
CA ASN A 36 -24.90 12.93 27.46
C ASN A 36 -24.45 12.76 26.01
N GLU A 37 -25.37 12.47 25.11
CA GLU A 37 -25.03 12.28 23.69
C GLU A 37 -24.59 13.62 23.10
N VAL A 38 -23.27 13.74 22.94
CA VAL A 38 -22.65 14.75 22.09
C VAL A 38 -23.35 14.69 20.73
N SER A 39 -23.95 15.78 20.28
CA SER A 39 -24.71 15.84 19.01
C SER A 39 -23.83 15.44 17.82
N ALA A 40 -24.44 14.93 16.74
CA ALA A 40 -23.70 14.58 15.53
C ALA A 40 -22.96 15.80 14.97
N TYR A 41 -23.53 16.97 15.13
CA TYR A 41 -22.89 18.23 14.75
C TYR A 41 -21.64 18.54 15.58
N GLU A 42 -21.69 18.33 16.89
CA GLU A 42 -20.50 18.49 17.76
C GLU A 42 -19.44 17.44 17.47
N LYS A 43 -19.85 16.18 17.21
CA LYS A 43 -18.93 15.11 16.79
C LYS A 43 -18.18 15.50 15.50
N LEU A 44 -18.88 16.07 14.50
CA LEU A 44 -18.25 16.57 13.28
C LEU A 44 -17.25 17.69 13.57
N ASN A 45 -17.63 18.66 14.41
CA ASN A 45 -16.76 19.79 14.74
C ASN A 45 -15.52 19.37 15.52
N ASN A 46 -15.62 18.33 16.34
CA ASN A 46 -14.51 17.79 17.14
C ASN A 46 -13.58 16.87 16.32
N MET A 47 -13.94 16.48 15.08
CA MET A 47 -13.02 15.72 14.23
C MET A 47 -11.74 16.52 13.96
N ILE A 48 -10.61 15.84 13.96
CA ILE A 48 -9.31 16.44 13.64
C ILE A 48 -9.31 16.87 12.17
N GLY A 49 -8.80 18.07 11.89
CA GLY A 49 -8.68 18.60 10.54
C GLY A 49 -10.01 18.87 9.85
N LEU A 50 -10.06 18.61 8.54
CA LEU A 50 -11.25 18.70 7.68
C LEU A 50 -11.96 20.07 7.68
N LYS A 51 -11.23 21.17 7.90
CA LYS A 51 -11.80 22.52 8.02
C LYS A 51 -12.69 22.88 6.85
N ILE A 52 -12.21 22.67 5.62
CA ILE A 52 -12.93 22.99 4.39
C ILE A 52 -14.21 22.15 4.28
N VAL A 53 -14.15 20.86 4.63
CA VAL A 53 -15.30 19.95 4.61
C VAL A 53 -16.38 20.41 5.59
N LYS A 54 -16.00 20.76 6.82
CA LYS A 54 -16.92 21.27 7.86
C LYS A 54 -17.61 22.55 7.39
N GLU A 55 -16.86 23.51 6.86
CA GLU A 55 -17.41 24.77 6.34
C GLU A 55 -18.38 24.55 5.17
N GLN A 56 -18.08 23.59 4.29
CA GLN A 56 -18.98 23.27 3.16
C GLN A 56 -20.26 22.60 3.64
N ILE A 57 -20.18 21.68 4.59
CA ILE A 57 -21.34 21.01 5.19
C ILE A 57 -22.23 22.05 5.87
N ASP A 58 -21.68 22.97 6.66
CA ASP A 58 -22.44 24.04 7.31
C ASP A 58 -23.17 24.93 6.32
N LYS A 59 -22.52 25.29 5.21
CA LYS A 59 -23.15 26.07 4.14
C LYS A 59 -24.33 25.32 3.50
N ILE A 60 -24.18 24.01 3.23
CA ILE A 60 -25.23 23.18 2.64
C ILE A 60 -26.44 23.08 3.58
N ILE A 61 -26.21 22.80 4.87
CA ILE A 61 -27.24 22.71 5.89
C ILE A 61 -28.00 24.05 6.03
N THR A 62 -27.25 25.15 6.12
CA THR A 62 -27.83 26.49 6.27
C THR A 62 -28.67 26.87 5.04
N ALA A 63 -28.17 26.54 3.85
CA ALA A 63 -28.93 26.80 2.60
C ALA A 63 -30.25 26.04 2.58
N ASP A 64 -30.28 24.75 2.95
CA ASP A 64 -31.49 23.93 3.00
C ASP A 64 -32.53 24.48 4.01
N ILE A 65 -32.05 24.86 5.21
CA ILE A 65 -32.93 25.47 6.23
C ILE A 65 -33.62 26.74 5.69
N VAL A 66 -32.85 27.60 5.02
CA VAL A 66 -33.38 28.83 4.42
C VAL A 66 -34.34 28.51 3.27
N GLU A 67 -34.05 27.52 2.42
CA GLU A 67 -34.93 27.08 1.33
C GLU A 67 -36.25 26.50 1.87
N LYS A 68 -36.21 25.69 2.92
CA LYS A 68 -37.43 25.17 3.57
C LYS A 68 -38.30 26.27 4.14
N GLU A 69 -37.71 27.30 4.74
CA GLU A 69 -38.44 28.43 5.24
C GLU A 69 -39.08 29.26 4.09
N ARG A 70 -38.40 29.39 2.96
CA ARG A 70 -38.95 30.01 1.74
C ARG A 70 -40.11 29.20 1.16
N LYS A 71 -39.99 27.83 1.15
CA LYS A 71 -41.10 26.94 0.72
C LYS A 71 -42.32 27.10 1.60
N LYS A 72 -42.16 27.19 2.92
CA LYS A 72 -43.26 27.45 3.86
C LYS A 72 -43.99 28.75 3.58
N ARG A 73 -43.26 29.82 3.20
CA ARG A 73 -43.84 31.16 2.95
C ARG A 73 -44.43 31.32 1.57
N LYS A 74 -43.88 30.65 0.53
CA LYS A 74 -44.35 30.77 -0.87
C LYS A 74 -45.31 29.66 -1.32
N GLY A 75 -45.48 28.60 -0.55
CA GLY A 75 -46.35 27.47 -0.91
C GLY A 75 -45.71 26.51 -1.93
N ASN A 76 -46.52 25.67 -2.58
CA ASN A 76 -46.09 24.55 -3.42
C ASN A 76 -45.39 24.94 -4.73
N ASP A 77 -45.41 26.22 -5.12
CA ASP A 77 -44.72 26.69 -6.34
C ASP A 77 -43.22 26.88 -6.18
N TYR A 78 -42.66 26.64 -4.98
CA TYR A 78 -41.24 26.76 -4.73
C TYR A 78 -40.54 25.38 -4.72
N HIS A 79 -39.73 25.15 -5.74
CA HIS A 79 -38.93 23.94 -5.84
C HIS A 79 -37.67 24.09 -5.01
N THR A 80 -37.43 23.17 -4.05
CA THR A 80 -36.19 23.09 -3.27
C THR A 80 -35.10 22.43 -4.09
N SER A 81 -33.86 22.90 -3.93
CA SER A 81 -32.67 22.31 -4.56
C SER A 81 -32.41 20.91 -4.00
N SER A 82 -31.87 20.03 -4.84
CA SER A 82 -31.41 18.70 -4.38
C SER A 82 -30.20 18.84 -3.45
N MET A 83 -30.13 18.02 -2.40
CA MET A 83 -28.97 17.92 -1.50
C MET A 83 -28.02 16.78 -1.85
N HIS A 84 -28.18 16.15 -3.02
CA HIS A 84 -27.23 15.11 -3.43
C HIS A 84 -25.84 15.68 -3.61
N MET A 85 -24.82 14.91 -3.23
CA MET A 85 -23.45 15.39 -3.22
C MET A 85 -22.42 14.34 -3.60
N ILE A 86 -21.24 14.80 -3.97
CA ILE A 86 -20.05 13.97 -4.20
C ILE A 86 -19.04 14.22 -3.10
N PHE A 87 -18.50 13.14 -2.55
CA PHE A 87 -17.35 13.15 -1.64
C PHE A 87 -16.13 12.63 -2.39
N GLY A 88 -15.27 13.56 -2.81
CA GLY A 88 -14.04 13.25 -3.53
C GLY A 88 -12.83 13.23 -2.61
N GLY A 89 -11.95 12.24 -2.72
CA GLY A 89 -10.71 12.19 -1.94
C GLY A 89 -10.12 10.79 -1.82
N ASN A 90 -8.89 10.71 -1.32
CA ASN A 90 -8.14 9.48 -1.15
C ASN A 90 -8.75 8.56 -0.06
N PRO A 91 -8.39 7.26 -0.01
CA PRO A 91 -8.83 6.34 1.04
C PRO A 91 -8.45 6.83 2.43
N GLY A 92 -9.30 6.55 3.42
CA GLY A 92 -9.02 6.93 4.81
C GLY A 92 -9.10 8.43 5.13
N SER A 93 -9.58 9.28 4.21
CA SER A 93 -9.82 10.71 4.44
C SER A 93 -11.16 11.01 5.16
N ALA A 94 -11.73 10.04 5.84
CA ALA A 94 -12.95 10.10 6.65
C ALA A 94 -14.28 10.35 5.89
N LYS A 95 -14.36 10.09 4.58
CA LYS A 95 -15.60 10.28 3.78
C LYS A 95 -16.82 9.58 4.38
N THR A 96 -16.71 8.28 4.66
CA THR A 96 -17.81 7.46 5.25
C THR A 96 -18.20 7.96 6.63
N THR A 97 -17.23 8.30 7.49
CA THR A 97 -17.47 8.83 8.84
C THR A 97 -18.23 10.14 8.79
N VAL A 98 -17.81 11.07 7.92
CA VAL A 98 -18.49 12.36 7.74
C VAL A 98 -19.90 12.16 7.17
N ALA A 99 -20.09 11.21 6.23
CA ALA A 99 -21.41 10.91 5.68
C ALA A 99 -22.38 10.35 6.74
N LYS A 100 -21.90 9.48 7.66
CA LYS A 100 -22.68 8.99 8.82
C LYS A 100 -23.07 10.15 9.75
N LEU A 101 -22.11 11.02 10.08
CA LEU A 101 -22.40 12.20 10.91
C LEU A 101 -23.37 13.16 10.21
N PHE A 102 -23.25 13.35 8.91
CA PHE A 102 -24.15 14.18 8.14
C PHE A 102 -25.59 13.64 8.18
N ALA A 103 -25.80 12.31 8.10
CA ALA A 103 -27.12 11.71 8.28
C ALA A 103 -27.71 12.01 9.67
N GLY A 104 -26.89 11.93 10.72
CA GLY A 104 -27.28 12.34 12.09
C GLY A 104 -27.68 13.81 12.18
N ILE A 105 -26.83 14.69 11.61
CA ILE A 105 -27.07 16.15 11.60
C ILE A 105 -28.37 16.50 10.85
N THR A 106 -28.63 15.86 9.70
CA THR A 106 -29.85 16.10 8.93
C THR A 106 -31.11 15.72 9.70
N LYS A 107 -31.05 14.65 10.53
CA LYS A 107 -32.11 14.29 11.47
C LYS A 107 -32.25 15.33 12.58
N GLU A 108 -31.16 15.69 13.26
CA GLU A 108 -31.15 16.68 14.35
C GLU A 108 -31.71 18.04 13.91
N LYS A 109 -31.39 18.47 12.68
CA LYS A 109 -31.89 19.73 12.10
C LYS A 109 -33.28 19.61 11.45
N GLY A 110 -33.92 18.44 11.52
CA GLY A 110 -35.24 18.23 10.89
C GLY A 110 -35.24 18.29 9.37
N ILE A 111 -34.10 18.08 8.74
CA ILE A 111 -33.94 18.04 7.28
C ILE A 111 -34.52 16.72 6.75
N LEU A 112 -34.10 15.60 7.35
CA LEU A 112 -34.60 14.25 7.09
C LEU A 112 -35.31 13.67 8.31
N LYS A 113 -36.19 12.70 8.08
CA LYS A 113 -37.08 12.18 9.14
C LYS A 113 -36.42 11.13 10.03
N SER A 114 -35.60 10.24 9.46
CA SER A 114 -35.11 9.07 10.19
C SER A 114 -33.62 9.15 10.56
N GLY A 115 -32.83 9.87 9.79
CA GLY A 115 -31.37 9.85 9.92
C GLY A 115 -30.75 8.49 9.57
N ALA A 116 -31.47 7.63 8.84
CA ALA A 116 -30.97 6.35 8.37
C ALA A 116 -29.73 6.56 7.51
N PHE A 117 -28.74 5.69 7.68
CA PHE A 117 -27.52 5.66 6.88
C PHE A 117 -27.39 4.30 6.21
N VAL A 118 -27.45 4.26 4.90
CA VAL A 118 -27.29 3.02 4.11
C VAL A 118 -26.04 3.14 3.26
N GLU A 119 -25.10 2.23 3.44
CA GLU A 119 -23.85 2.15 2.69
C GLU A 119 -23.95 1.05 1.63
N ARG A 120 -23.52 1.32 0.41
CA ARG A 120 -23.40 0.36 -0.70
C ARG A 120 -22.11 0.63 -1.48
N GLY A 121 -21.49 -0.42 -1.99
CA GLY A 121 -20.40 -0.30 -2.97
C GLY A 121 -20.95 -0.03 -4.37
N GLY A 122 -20.24 0.73 -5.20
CA GLY A 122 -20.65 0.95 -6.59
C GLY A 122 -20.78 -0.35 -7.38
N MET A 123 -19.96 -1.39 -7.09
CA MET A 123 -20.08 -2.71 -7.70
C MET A 123 -21.35 -3.46 -7.29
N ASP A 124 -21.84 -3.28 -6.06
CA ASP A 124 -23.04 -3.95 -5.54
C ASP A 124 -24.31 -3.46 -6.24
N LEU A 125 -24.24 -2.27 -6.84
CA LEU A 125 -25.33 -1.62 -7.55
C LEU A 125 -25.19 -1.72 -9.08
N ASP A 126 -24.23 -2.52 -9.58
CA ASP A 126 -23.96 -2.73 -11.01
C ASP A 126 -24.27 -4.17 -11.44
N GLY A 127 -24.35 -4.42 -12.75
CA GLY A 127 -24.52 -5.77 -13.29
C GLY A 127 -25.97 -6.30 -13.31
N MET A 128 -26.12 -7.63 -13.36
CA MET A 128 -27.44 -8.29 -13.39
C MET A 128 -28.17 -8.10 -12.05
N GLY A 129 -29.38 -7.52 -12.07
CA GLY A 129 -30.15 -7.23 -10.87
C GLY A 129 -29.94 -5.82 -10.30
N CYS A 130 -29.18 -4.96 -10.96
CA CYS A 130 -28.93 -3.57 -10.52
C CYS A 130 -30.21 -2.77 -10.24
N VAL A 131 -31.29 -3.02 -11.02
CA VAL A 131 -32.57 -2.32 -10.84
C VAL A 131 -33.19 -2.60 -9.47
N SER A 132 -33.25 -3.88 -9.06
CA SER A 132 -33.76 -4.26 -7.73
C SER A 132 -32.82 -3.79 -6.62
N ALA A 133 -31.51 -3.99 -6.77
CA ALA A 133 -30.52 -3.57 -5.77
C ALA A 133 -30.57 -2.05 -5.49
N ILE A 134 -30.67 -1.23 -6.54
CA ILE A 134 -30.79 0.24 -6.38
C ILE A 134 -32.09 0.60 -5.68
N ARG A 135 -33.24 0.03 -6.09
CA ARG A 135 -34.53 0.31 -5.45
C ARG A 135 -34.58 -0.12 -4.00
N GLU A 136 -34.04 -1.29 -3.67
CA GLU A 136 -33.92 -1.77 -2.30
C GLU A 136 -33.04 -0.84 -1.44
N ALA A 137 -31.94 -0.34 -1.99
CA ALA A 137 -31.07 0.61 -1.31
C ALA A 137 -31.81 1.94 -1.02
N PHE A 138 -32.62 2.45 -1.94
CA PHE A 138 -33.44 3.65 -1.72
C PHE A 138 -34.56 3.41 -0.70
N ILE A 139 -35.22 2.24 -0.73
CA ILE A 139 -36.24 1.87 0.27
C ILE A 139 -35.62 1.81 1.66
N ALA A 140 -34.43 1.19 1.79
CA ALA A 140 -33.71 1.10 3.05
C ALA A 140 -33.24 2.47 3.57
N ALA A 141 -32.85 3.38 2.66
CA ALA A 141 -32.37 4.73 3.00
C ALA A 141 -33.50 5.74 3.21
N LYS A 142 -34.76 5.35 3.14
CA LYS A 142 -35.90 6.25 3.21
C LYS A 142 -35.90 7.13 4.45
N GLY A 143 -35.97 8.43 4.24
CA GLY A 143 -35.87 9.45 5.29
C GLY A 143 -34.44 9.71 5.79
N GLY A 144 -33.42 9.22 5.08
CA GLY A 144 -32.02 9.29 5.47
C GLY A 144 -31.06 9.47 4.30
N VAL A 145 -29.86 8.92 4.45
CA VAL A 145 -28.75 9.06 3.49
C VAL A 145 -28.40 7.73 2.86
N LEU A 146 -28.33 7.68 1.54
CA LEU A 146 -27.74 6.60 0.76
C LEU A 146 -26.30 6.99 0.38
N PHE A 147 -25.32 6.30 0.94
CA PHE A 147 -23.92 6.48 0.65
C PHE A 147 -23.44 5.39 -0.31
N ILE A 148 -22.91 5.78 -1.46
CA ILE A 148 -22.38 4.85 -2.47
C ILE A 148 -20.87 5.04 -2.56
N ASP A 149 -20.11 4.11 -1.98
CA ASP A 149 -18.65 4.14 -2.04
C ASP A 149 -18.16 3.59 -3.38
N GLU A 150 -17.04 4.14 -3.86
CA GLU A 150 -16.49 3.82 -5.17
C GLU A 150 -17.53 3.88 -6.30
N ALA A 151 -18.40 4.91 -6.30
CA ALA A 151 -19.51 5.04 -7.23
C ALA A 151 -19.09 4.95 -8.72
N TYR A 152 -17.86 5.31 -9.05
CA TYR A 152 -17.27 5.16 -10.38
C TYR A 152 -17.13 3.69 -10.84
N ALA A 153 -17.28 2.73 -9.93
CA ALA A 153 -17.29 1.30 -10.26
C ALA A 153 -18.58 0.87 -10.98
N MET A 154 -19.64 1.67 -10.90
CA MET A 154 -20.87 1.49 -11.68
C MET A 154 -20.58 1.77 -13.16
N LYS A 155 -20.54 0.72 -13.98
CA LYS A 155 -20.22 0.79 -15.42
C LYS A 155 -21.44 0.72 -16.31
N SER A 156 -22.52 0.10 -15.84
CA SER A 156 -23.76 -0.12 -16.60
C SER A 156 -24.56 1.19 -16.74
N ASP A 157 -24.88 1.55 -17.97
CA ASP A 157 -25.75 2.70 -18.24
C ASP A 157 -27.16 2.49 -17.68
N THR A 158 -27.64 1.24 -17.60
CA THR A 158 -28.89 0.88 -16.95
C THR A 158 -28.87 1.22 -15.47
N ALA A 159 -27.81 0.85 -14.75
CA ALA A 159 -27.68 1.16 -13.33
C ALA A 159 -27.67 2.67 -13.08
N ILE A 160 -26.91 3.44 -13.88
CA ILE A 160 -26.85 4.89 -13.78
C ILE A 160 -28.23 5.53 -14.08
N THR A 161 -28.93 5.02 -15.09
CA THR A 161 -30.27 5.54 -15.43
C THR A 161 -31.29 5.31 -14.31
N VAL A 162 -31.30 4.11 -13.71
CA VAL A 162 -32.18 3.79 -12.58
C VAL A 162 -31.81 4.62 -11.36
N LEU A 163 -30.52 4.78 -11.07
CA LEU A 163 -30.04 5.63 -9.98
C LEU A 163 -30.56 7.08 -10.14
N LEU A 164 -30.41 7.65 -11.32
CA LEU A 164 -30.90 9.01 -11.63
C LEU A 164 -32.42 9.14 -11.49
N GLN A 165 -33.17 8.11 -11.89
CA GLN A 165 -34.60 8.06 -11.76
C GLN A 165 -35.06 8.04 -10.30
N GLU A 166 -34.45 7.18 -9.48
CA GLU A 166 -34.75 7.09 -8.05
C GLU A 166 -34.31 8.36 -7.28
N MET A 167 -33.17 8.98 -7.66
CA MET A 167 -32.73 10.27 -7.10
C MET A 167 -33.76 11.38 -7.35
N GLU A 168 -34.40 11.40 -8.51
CA GLU A 168 -35.44 12.39 -8.82
C GLU A 168 -36.74 12.07 -8.08
N ASN A 169 -37.19 10.81 -8.11
CA ASN A 169 -38.44 10.37 -7.51
C ASN A 169 -38.46 10.55 -5.98
N GLN A 170 -37.32 10.36 -5.32
CA GLN A 170 -37.19 10.36 -3.86
C GLN A 170 -36.33 11.53 -3.33
N ARG A 171 -36.18 12.59 -4.11
CA ARG A 171 -35.26 13.72 -3.82
C ARG A 171 -35.56 14.45 -2.51
N GLU A 172 -36.79 14.39 -1.99
CA GLU A 172 -37.18 15.00 -0.71
C GLU A 172 -37.02 14.04 0.48
N ASP A 173 -36.93 12.73 0.23
CA ASP A 173 -36.89 11.71 1.26
C ASP A 173 -35.49 11.05 1.43
N VAL A 174 -34.64 11.08 0.40
CA VAL A 174 -33.33 10.45 0.43
C VAL A 174 -32.24 11.38 -0.11
N ILE A 175 -31.19 11.58 0.64
CA ILE A 175 -29.98 12.27 0.16
C ILE A 175 -28.99 11.21 -0.32
N VAL A 176 -28.53 11.31 -1.56
CA VAL A 176 -27.52 10.42 -2.13
C VAL A 176 -26.16 11.09 -2.05
N ILE A 177 -25.18 10.38 -1.48
CA ILE A 177 -23.77 10.78 -1.42
C ILE A 177 -22.97 9.78 -2.24
N LEU A 178 -22.35 10.22 -3.34
CA LEU A 178 -21.47 9.42 -4.16
C LEU A 178 -20.03 9.67 -3.72
N ALA A 179 -19.30 8.63 -3.33
CA ALA A 179 -17.92 8.75 -2.86
C ALA A 179 -16.93 8.05 -3.78
N GLY A 180 -15.69 8.54 -3.81
CA GLY A 180 -14.60 7.92 -4.55
C GLY A 180 -13.39 8.84 -4.75
N TYR A 181 -12.42 8.36 -5.51
CA TYR A 181 -11.23 9.14 -5.88
C TYR A 181 -11.59 10.31 -6.81
N ASN A 182 -11.04 11.48 -6.56
CA ASN A 182 -11.37 12.71 -7.30
C ASN A 182 -11.31 12.54 -8.82
N GLU A 183 -10.21 12.02 -9.36
CA GLU A 183 -10.06 11.90 -10.82
C GLU A 183 -11.04 10.88 -11.44
N ARG A 184 -11.25 9.75 -10.74
CA ARG A 184 -12.21 8.73 -11.18
C ARG A 184 -13.65 9.24 -11.10
N MET A 185 -14.00 10.01 -10.06
CA MET A 185 -15.32 10.62 -9.92
C MET A 185 -15.55 11.70 -10.96
N LYS A 186 -14.55 12.52 -11.30
CA LYS A 186 -14.64 13.48 -12.42
C LYS A 186 -14.90 12.78 -13.75
N ALA A 187 -14.22 11.65 -14.02
CA ALA A 187 -14.44 10.84 -15.21
C ALA A 187 -15.85 10.22 -15.23
N PHE A 188 -16.32 9.72 -14.09
CA PHE A 188 -17.68 9.17 -13.92
C PHE A 188 -18.76 10.21 -14.19
N MET A 189 -18.62 11.41 -13.64
CA MET A 189 -19.55 12.53 -13.87
C MET A 189 -19.59 13.02 -15.33
N LYS A 190 -18.49 12.86 -16.08
CA LYS A 190 -18.45 13.22 -17.51
C LYS A 190 -19.22 12.24 -18.39
N ARG A 191 -19.38 10.97 -17.96
CA ARG A 191 -20.07 9.94 -18.74
C ARG A 191 -21.59 10.19 -18.87
N ASN A 192 -22.18 10.90 -17.91
CA ASN A 192 -23.62 11.13 -17.93
C ASN A 192 -23.96 12.55 -17.47
N GLU A 193 -24.50 13.36 -18.38
CA GLU A 193 -24.88 14.75 -18.08
C GLU A 193 -26.03 14.85 -17.06
N GLY A 194 -26.85 13.80 -16.95
CA GLY A 194 -27.91 13.71 -15.95
C GLY A 194 -27.43 13.68 -14.51
N LEU A 195 -26.20 13.19 -14.25
CA LEU A 195 -25.59 13.24 -12.93
C LEU A 195 -25.27 14.68 -12.51
N LYS A 196 -24.72 15.49 -13.43
CA LYS A 196 -24.34 16.88 -13.16
C LYS A 196 -25.54 17.76 -12.79
N SER A 197 -26.69 17.53 -13.41
CA SER A 197 -27.89 18.31 -13.15
C SER A 197 -28.56 18.00 -11.80
N ARG A 198 -28.33 16.80 -11.24
CA ARG A 198 -28.95 16.33 -9.99
C ARG A 198 -28.06 16.40 -8.77
N ILE A 199 -26.74 16.53 -8.96
CA ILE A 199 -25.75 16.57 -7.88
C ILE A 199 -25.07 17.94 -7.86
N PRO A 200 -25.62 18.91 -7.11
CA PRO A 200 -25.13 20.28 -7.12
C PRO A 200 -23.85 20.48 -6.28
N TYR A 201 -23.58 19.57 -5.34
CA TYR A 201 -22.49 19.75 -4.38
C TYR A 201 -21.34 18.78 -4.62
N TRP A 202 -20.13 19.31 -4.59
CA TRP A 202 -18.89 18.56 -4.61
C TRP A 202 -18.06 18.96 -3.39
N ILE A 203 -17.78 18.00 -2.52
CA ILE A 203 -16.96 18.19 -1.32
C ILE A 203 -15.66 17.44 -1.49
N ASP A 204 -14.54 18.18 -1.53
CA ASP A 204 -13.22 17.62 -1.60
C ASP A 204 -12.69 17.31 -0.19
N PHE A 205 -12.26 16.09 0.01
CA PHE A 205 -11.59 15.62 1.22
C PHE A 205 -10.08 15.61 0.95
N PRO A 206 -9.36 16.63 1.42
CA PRO A 206 -7.91 16.66 1.28
C PRO A 206 -7.26 15.56 2.12
N ASP A 207 -6.03 15.21 1.76
CA ASP A 207 -5.21 14.37 2.62
C ASP A 207 -4.86 15.14 3.89
N TYR A 208 -4.77 14.40 5.01
CA TYR A 208 -4.37 14.97 6.30
C TYR A 208 -2.92 15.43 6.28
N THR A 209 -2.63 16.48 7.03
CA THR A 209 -1.25 16.89 7.31
C THR A 209 -0.57 15.90 8.25
N ALA A 210 0.76 15.96 8.36
CA ALA A 210 1.50 15.10 9.30
C ALA A 210 1.10 15.37 10.76
N GLU A 211 0.81 16.63 11.10
CA GLU A 211 0.30 17.03 12.41
C GLU A 211 -1.07 16.40 12.68
N GLU A 212 -2.02 16.54 11.73
CA GLU A 212 -3.35 15.96 11.86
C GLU A 212 -3.31 14.44 11.98
N LEU A 213 -2.44 13.75 11.21
CA LEU A 213 -2.24 12.30 11.31
C LEU A 213 -1.67 11.89 12.68
N THR A 214 -0.78 12.71 13.23
CA THR A 214 -0.20 12.49 14.57
C THR A 214 -1.26 12.65 15.65
N ASP A 215 -2.12 13.66 15.54
CA ASP A 215 -3.23 13.87 16.46
C ASP A 215 -4.25 12.72 16.38
N ILE A 216 -4.57 12.25 15.16
CA ILE A 216 -5.43 11.06 14.93
C ILE A 216 -4.80 9.82 15.56
N PHE A 217 -3.49 9.61 15.40
CA PHE A 217 -2.76 8.50 16.00
C PHE A 217 -2.86 8.52 17.52
N ASN A 218 -2.60 9.67 18.12
CA ASN A 218 -2.68 9.87 19.56
C ASN A 218 -4.10 9.62 20.09
N LEU A 219 -5.11 10.15 19.40
CA LEU A 219 -6.52 9.93 19.75
C LEU A 219 -6.88 8.43 19.70
N MET A 220 -6.57 7.73 18.61
CA MET A 220 -6.88 6.31 18.45
C MET A 220 -6.20 5.42 19.50
N ILE A 221 -4.98 5.74 19.91
CA ILE A 221 -4.26 5.02 20.96
C ILE A 221 -4.93 5.23 22.32
N HIS A 222 -5.29 6.49 22.64
CA HIS A 222 -5.99 6.81 23.89
C HIS A 222 -7.37 6.16 23.97
N GLU A 223 -8.13 6.10 22.88
CA GLU A 223 -9.42 5.40 22.79
C GLU A 223 -9.28 3.89 23.10
N LYS A 224 -8.14 3.28 22.78
CA LYS A 224 -7.83 1.88 23.16
C LYS A 224 -7.27 1.74 24.57
N GLY A 225 -7.18 2.80 25.36
CA GLY A 225 -6.67 2.79 26.74
C GLY A 225 -5.14 2.72 26.84
N PHE A 226 -4.40 2.98 25.76
CA PHE A 226 -2.95 3.07 25.77
C PHE A 226 -2.47 4.52 25.94
N CYS A 227 -1.25 4.67 26.45
CA CYS A 227 -0.52 5.95 26.51
C CYS A 227 0.68 5.90 25.57
N VAL A 228 1.04 7.03 24.99
CA VAL A 228 2.18 7.18 24.08
C VAL A 228 3.20 8.11 24.71
N THR A 229 4.49 7.74 24.64
CA THR A 229 5.55 8.64 25.07
C THR A 229 5.77 9.76 24.05
N ASP A 230 6.25 10.93 24.50
CA ASP A 230 6.54 12.09 23.63
C ASP A 230 7.50 11.74 22.50
N ASP A 231 8.50 10.87 22.75
CA ASP A 231 9.45 10.44 21.73
C ASP A 231 8.82 9.48 20.72
N ALA A 232 7.81 8.68 21.12
CA ALA A 232 7.02 7.85 20.22
C ALA A 232 6.11 8.72 19.33
N ILE A 233 5.53 9.79 19.87
CA ILE A 233 4.74 10.76 19.10
C ILE A 233 5.62 11.44 18.03
N LYS A 234 6.83 11.87 18.38
CA LYS A 234 7.78 12.46 17.42
C LYS A 234 8.18 11.49 16.31
N GLU A 235 8.37 10.22 16.66
CA GLU A 235 8.69 9.18 15.68
C GLU A 235 7.50 8.90 14.74
N ALA A 236 6.29 8.83 15.26
CA ALA A 236 5.08 8.70 14.45
C ALA A 236 4.93 9.89 13.49
N HIS A 237 5.12 11.12 13.97
CA HIS A 237 5.10 12.33 13.15
C HIS A 237 6.12 12.27 12.01
N TYR A 238 7.35 11.87 12.28
CA TYR A 238 8.40 11.70 11.27
C TYR A 238 8.03 10.68 10.20
N ILE A 239 7.41 9.55 10.61
CA ILE A 239 6.90 8.56 9.67
C ILE A 239 5.82 9.18 8.78
N PHE A 240 4.85 9.92 9.36
CA PHE A 240 3.78 10.55 8.59
C PHE A 240 4.29 11.61 7.61
N GLU A 241 5.29 12.41 7.98
CA GLU A 241 5.93 13.34 7.04
C GLU A 241 6.52 12.66 5.81
N LYS A 242 7.10 11.47 5.99
CA LYS A 242 7.69 10.70 4.88
C LYS A 242 6.65 10.07 3.96
N VAL A 243 5.61 9.46 4.55
CA VAL A 243 4.67 8.63 3.79
C VAL A 243 3.52 9.41 3.15
N ARG A 244 3.19 10.63 3.64
CA ARG A 244 2.10 11.45 3.08
C ARG A 244 2.28 11.84 1.61
N ASN A 245 3.53 11.85 1.12
CA ASN A 245 3.86 12.20 -0.26
C ASN A 245 3.82 11.00 -1.23
N ILE A 246 3.46 9.81 -0.73
CA ILE A 246 3.31 8.61 -1.55
C ILE A 246 1.92 8.64 -2.20
N ASP A 247 1.84 8.40 -3.50
CA ASP A 247 0.57 8.23 -4.20
C ASP A 247 -0.26 7.11 -3.54
N ASP A 248 -1.57 7.32 -3.40
CA ASP A 248 -2.50 6.42 -2.71
C ASP A 248 -2.22 6.22 -1.20
N PHE A 249 -1.60 7.22 -0.56
CA PHE A 249 -1.46 7.24 0.88
C PHE A 249 -2.81 7.02 1.57
N GLY A 250 -2.87 6.04 2.46
CA GLY A 250 -4.12 5.58 3.07
C GLY A 250 -4.65 6.43 4.23
N ASN A 251 -4.10 7.64 4.48
CA ASN A 251 -4.56 8.56 5.52
C ASN A 251 -4.87 7.86 6.87
N GLY A 252 -6.08 7.99 7.39
CA GLY A 252 -6.50 7.37 8.65
C GLY A 252 -6.42 5.84 8.66
N ARG A 253 -6.50 5.15 7.49
CA ARG A 253 -6.24 3.70 7.42
C ARG A 253 -4.77 3.39 7.71
N TYR A 254 -3.85 4.22 7.21
CA TYR A 254 -2.42 4.07 7.51
C TYR A 254 -2.14 4.29 8.99
N VAL A 255 -2.74 5.33 9.59
CA VAL A 255 -2.63 5.61 11.04
C VAL A 255 -3.12 4.41 11.86
N ARG A 256 -4.28 3.85 11.53
CA ARG A 256 -4.83 2.65 12.19
C ARG A 256 -3.87 1.47 12.10
N ASN A 257 -3.33 1.19 10.92
CA ASN A 257 -2.37 0.11 10.70
C ASN A 257 -1.08 0.33 11.53
N LEU A 258 -0.57 1.55 11.58
CA LEU A 258 0.60 1.90 12.39
C LEU A 258 0.33 1.65 13.88
N MET A 259 -0.81 2.11 14.38
CA MET A 259 -1.23 1.89 15.76
C MET A 259 -1.35 0.40 16.10
N GLU A 260 -2.02 -0.40 15.27
CA GLU A 260 -2.19 -1.84 15.50
C GLU A 260 -0.85 -2.59 15.49
N ARG A 261 0.07 -2.16 14.64
CA ARG A 261 1.44 -2.70 14.63
C ARG A 261 2.20 -2.29 15.89
N ALA A 262 2.12 -1.03 16.32
CA ALA A 262 2.79 -0.54 17.52
C ALA A 262 2.33 -1.32 18.77
N VAL A 263 1.03 -1.56 18.93
CA VAL A 263 0.48 -2.38 20.02
C VAL A 263 1.01 -3.83 19.98
N ARG A 264 1.13 -4.42 18.78
CA ARG A 264 1.72 -5.76 18.64
C ARG A 264 3.21 -5.78 19.01
N GLN A 265 3.97 -4.79 18.59
CA GLN A 265 5.40 -4.69 18.92
C GLN A 265 5.65 -4.44 20.41
N GLN A 266 4.84 -3.63 21.05
CA GLN A 266 4.85 -3.46 22.50
C GLN A 266 4.71 -4.83 23.20
N SER A 267 3.78 -5.67 22.77
CA SER A 267 3.60 -7.01 23.34
C SER A 267 4.85 -7.89 23.11
N VAL A 268 5.47 -7.81 21.93
CA VAL A 268 6.73 -8.53 21.64
C VAL A 268 7.87 -8.02 22.52
N ARG A 269 8.02 -6.70 22.69
CA ARG A 269 9.03 -6.09 23.56
C ARG A 269 8.90 -6.55 25.00
N LEU A 270 7.69 -6.51 25.54
CA LEU A 270 7.42 -6.94 26.93
C LEU A 270 7.75 -8.42 27.15
N LEU A 271 7.43 -9.29 26.19
CA LEU A 271 7.77 -10.72 26.25
C LEU A 271 9.26 -11.01 26.08
N SER A 272 9.96 -10.26 25.20
CA SER A 272 11.39 -10.45 24.95
C SER A 272 12.29 -10.09 26.14
N GLN A 273 11.83 -9.23 27.03
CA GLN A 273 12.53 -8.85 28.26
C GLN A 273 12.53 -9.95 29.34
N ARG A 274 12.04 -11.17 29.01
CA ARG A 274 11.98 -12.36 29.91
C ARG A 274 11.38 -12.08 31.30
N ARG A 275 10.53 -11.10 31.44
CA ARG A 275 9.83 -10.81 32.69
C ARG A 275 8.59 -11.72 32.80
N ASN A 276 8.33 -12.26 33.98
CA ASN A 276 7.02 -12.85 34.25
C ASN A 276 5.96 -11.77 34.10
N LEU A 277 4.82 -12.08 33.46
CA LEU A 277 3.73 -11.13 33.26
C LEU A 277 3.27 -10.45 34.57
N GLY A 278 3.47 -11.11 35.73
CA GLY A 278 3.16 -10.56 37.04
C GLY A 278 4.13 -9.49 37.55
N ASP A 279 5.32 -9.37 36.96
CA ASP A 279 6.36 -8.41 37.37
C ASP A 279 6.31 -7.10 36.56
N ILE A 280 5.43 -7.05 35.53
CA ILE A 280 5.27 -5.87 34.68
C ILE A 280 4.38 -4.85 35.39
N GLN A 281 4.88 -3.62 35.53
CA GLN A 281 4.07 -2.55 36.13
C GLN A 281 2.87 -2.23 35.25
N LYS A 282 1.73 -1.89 35.86
CA LYS A 282 0.47 -1.62 35.15
C LYS A 282 0.63 -0.55 34.08
N ASP A 283 1.45 0.46 34.34
CA ASP A 283 1.70 1.57 33.40
C ASP A 283 2.52 1.11 32.18
N GLU A 284 3.47 0.18 32.34
CA GLU A 284 4.25 -0.39 31.24
C GLU A 284 3.37 -1.23 30.27
N LEU A 285 2.32 -1.91 30.79
CA LEU A 285 1.41 -2.73 29.99
C LEU A 285 0.62 -1.93 28.95
N PHE A 286 0.42 -0.64 29.21
CA PHE A 286 -0.37 0.24 28.35
C PHE A 286 0.45 1.36 27.72
N GLN A 287 1.79 1.33 27.83
CA GLN A 287 2.65 2.37 27.32
C GLN A 287 3.29 1.96 25.98
N ILE A 288 3.06 2.76 24.95
CA ILE A 288 3.73 2.66 23.64
C ILE A 288 4.96 3.55 23.66
N THR A 289 6.12 2.98 23.37
CA THR A 289 7.41 3.67 23.33
C THR A 289 7.89 3.89 21.90
N LYS A 290 8.91 4.72 21.73
CA LYS A 290 9.57 4.95 20.45
C LYS A 290 10.02 3.65 19.78
N GLU A 291 10.54 2.70 20.57
CA GLU A 291 11.03 1.39 20.07
C GLU A 291 9.90 0.60 19.42
N ASP A 292 8.69 0.64 19.96
CA ASP A 292 7.53 -0.06 19.44
C ASP A 292 7.10 0.47 18.05
N ILE A 293 7.40 1.74 17.76
CA ILE A 293 7.13 2.38 16.49
C ILE A 293 8.30 2.21 15.52
N GLN A 294 9.55 2.34 15.99
CA GLN A 294 10.76 2.19 15.18
C GLN A 294 10.95 0.78 14.63
N MET A 295 10.66 -0.26 15.40
CA MET A 295 10.69 -1.65 14.92
C MET A 295 9.72 -1.91 13.77
N LEU A 296 8.73 -1.04 13.56
CA LEU A 296 7.80 -1.11 12.43
C LEU A 296 8.38 -0.50 11.15
N GLY A 297 9.38 0.37 11.28
CA GLY A 297 10.21 0.87 10.17
C GLY A 297 11.31 -0.09 9.70
N GLU A 298 11.50 -1.23 10.37
CA GLU A 298 12.46 -2.24 9.93
C GLU A 298 11.96 -3.12 8.77
N GLY A 299 10.66 -3.03 8.42
CA GLY A 299 10.14 -3.48 7.12
C GLY A 299 10.29 -2.42 6.02
N GLU A 300 10.41 -1.15 6.40
CA GLU A 300 10.81 -0.03 5.57
C GLU A 300 12.22 0.37 6.04
N LYS A 301 13.21 -0.03 5.27
CA LYS A 301 14.64 0.25 5.38
C LYS A 301 14.98 1.44 6.29
N LYS A 302 15.73 1.20 7.41
CA LYS A 302 16.64 2.23 7.93
C LYS A 302 17.21 2.97 6.72
N GLU A 303 17.10 4.29 6.66
CA GLU A 303 17.93 5.02 5.70
C GLU A 303 19.35 4.56 5.96
N ARG A 304 19.83 3.69 5.08
CA ARG A 304 21.21 3.26 5.13
C ARG A 304 22.06 4.49 4.97
N GLU A 305 23.07 4.65 5.78
CA GLU A 305 24.04 5.71 5.57
C GLU A 305 24.48 5.68 4.11
N SER A 306 24.48 6.83 3.45
CA SER A 306 24.88 6.96 2.05
C SER A 306 26.24 6.25 1.83
N GLY A 307 26.31 5.40 0.81
CA GLY A 307 27.47 4.59 0.50
C GLY A 307 27.51 3.20 1.14
N THR A 308 26.59 2.86 2.05
CA THR A 308 26.52 1.51 2.65
C THR A 308 26.16 0.45 1.62
N ALA A 309 25.20 0.76 0.71
CA ALA A 309 24.81 -0.17 -0.35
C ALA A 309 25.97 -0.52 -1.30
N ARG A 310 26.84 0.46 -1.57
CA ARG A 310 28.03 0.24 -2.38
C ARG A 310 29.04 -0.65 -1.68
N LYS A 311 29.30 -0.42 -0.39
CA LYS A 311 30.17 -1.28 0.42
C LYS A 311 29.63 -2.72 0.47
N GLU A 312 28.33 -2.86 0.68
CA GLU A 312 27.67 -4.16 0.73
C GLU A 312 27.80 -4.94 -0.61
N LEU A 313 27.64 -4.22 -1.75
CA LEU A 313 27.91 -4.80 -3.07
C LEU A 313 29.38 -5.24 -3.22
N ASP A 314 30.32 -4.41 -2.78
CA ASP A 314 31.75 -4.70 -2.89
C ASP A 314 32.17 -5.86 -1.97
N GLU A 315 31.52 -6.04 -0.82
CA GLU A 315 31.72 -7.12 0.15
C GLU A 315 31.02 -8.44 -0.23
N MET A 316 30.11 -8.43 -1.22
CA MET A 316 29.49 -9.67 -1.68
C MET A 316 30.55 -10.65 -2.19
N VAL A 317 30.41 -11.92 -1.83
CA VAL A 317 31.32 -12.98 -2.29
C VAL A 317 31.21 -13.15 -3.81
N GLY A 318 32.34 -13.24 -4.48
CA GLY A 318 32.39 -13.42 -5.93
C GLY A 318 31.88 -12.22 -6.73
N LEU A 319 31.17 -12.49 -7.82
CA LEU A 319 30.48 -11.50 -8.67
C LEU A 319 31.39 -10.41 -9.27
N ALA A 320 32.65 -10.71 -9.56
CA ALA A 320 33.62 -9.72 -10.06
C ALA A 320 33.19 -9.06 -11.37
N SER A 321 32.64 -9.85 -12.32
CA SER A 321 32.06 -9.35 -13.59
C SER A 321 30.90 -8.39 -13.35
N VAL A 322 29.98 -8.76 -12.47
CA VAL A 322 28.77 -7.99 -12.09
C VAL A 322 29.17 -6.65 -11.47
N LYS A 323 30.04 -6.66 -10.46
CA LYS A 323 30.56 -5.45 -9.80
C LYS A 323 31.18 -4.49 -10.79
N THR A 324 31.99 -5.01 -11.73
CA THR A 324 32.65 -4.20 -12.77
C THR A 324 31.63 -3.52 -13.67
N VAL A 325 30.59 -4.21 -14.13
CA VAL A 325 29.56 -3.63 -15.01
C VAL A 325 28.76 -2.55 -14.28
N ILE A 326 28.39 -2.79 -13.02
CA ILE A 326 27.65 -1.83 -12.20
C ILE A 326 28.49 -0.56 -11.97
N HIS A 327 29.76 -0.69 -11.60
CA HIS A 327 30.65 0.45 -11.44
C HIS A 327 30.82 1.25 -12.76
N LYS A 328 30.91 0.57 -13.92
CA LYS A 328 30.96 1.22 -15.23
C LYS A 328 29.67 2.00 -15.53
N ALA A 329 28.50 1.43 -15.20
CA ALA A 329 27.21 2.11 -15.41
C ALA A 329 27.11 3.41 -14.58
N ILE A 330 27.51 3.36 -13.31
CA ILE A 330 27.56 4.52 -12.42
C ILE A 330 28.52 5.58 -12.96
N ALA A 331 29.75 5.18 -13.32
CA ALA A 331 30.76 6.09 -13.84
C ALA A 331 30.32 6.77 -15.14
N LYS A 332 29.72 6.02 -16.06
CA LYS A 332 29.17 6.56 -17.34
C LYS A 332 28.11 7.63 -17.09
N HIS A 333 27.20 7.40 -16.16
CA HIS A 333 26.17 8.39 -15.83
C HIS A 333 26.77 9.65 -15.20
N LYS A 334 27.72 9.50 -14.25
CA LYS A 334 28.43 10.66 -13.65
C LYS A 334 29.12 11.52 -14.69
N ILE A 335 29.81 10.90 -15.66
CA ILE A 335 30.46 11.62 -16.74
C ILE A 335 29.43 12.35 -17.62
N ASN A 336 28.32 11.69 -17.96
CA ASN A 336 27.28 12.32 -18.77
C ASN A 336 26.68 13.55 -18.06
N LYS A 337 26.41 13.45 -16.75
CA LYS A 337 25.91 14.57 -15.94
C LYS A 337 26.90 15.74 -15.92
N LEU A 338 28.17 15.47 -15.67
CA LEU A 338 29.22 16.50 -15.70
C LEU A 338 29.37 17.18 -17.09
N CYS A 339 29.18 16.43 -18.17
CA CYS A 339 29.21 16.99 -19.53
C CYS A 339 28.01 17.90 -19.78
N MET A 340 26.79 17.51 -19.31
CA MET A 340 25.58 18.34 -19.40
C MET A 340 25.73 19.65 -18.61
N GLU A 341 26.26 19.59 -17.40
CA GLU A 341 26.53 20.78 -16.56
C GLU A 341 27.52 21.74 -17.23
N LYS A 342 28.39 21.24 -18.09
CA LYS A 342 29.36 22.04 -18.91
C LYS A 342 28.82 22.44 -20.27
N GLY A 343 27.54 22.21 -20.58
CA GLY A 343 26.92 22.60 -21.86
C GLY A 343 27.31 21.74 -23.07
N LEU A 344 27.94 20.58 -22.83
CA LEU A 344 28.28 19.63 -23.88
C LEU A 344 27.06 18.74 -24.18
N GLN A 345 26.55 18.77 -25.41
CA GLN A 345 25.50 17.85 -25.83
C GLN A 345 26.04 16.42 -25.86
N ARG A 346 25.44 15.54 -25.04
CA ARG A 346 25.59 14.09 -25.13
C ARG A 346 24.22 13.46 -25.06
N ASP A 347 24.06 12.36 -25.78
CA ASP A 347 22.85 11.55 -25.70
C ASP A 347 22.68 11.00 -24.26
N ASN A 348 21.52 11.22 -23.67
CA ASN A 348 21.12 10.60 -22.42
C ASN A 348 21.06 9.08 -22.66
N ALA A 349 22.16 8.38 -22.36
CA ALA A 349 22.21 6.94 -22.53
C ALA A 349 21.29 6.29 -21.47
N SER A 350 20.34 5.51 -21.94
CA SER A 350 19.51 4.64 -21.11
C SER A 350 20.39 3.83 -20.13
N LEU A 351 19.88 3.61 -18.91
CA LEU A 351 20.50 2.76 -17.89
C LEU A 351 19.78 1.42 -17.74
N HIS A 352 18.85 1.09 -18.64
CA HIS A 352 18.15 -0.20 -18.57
C HIS A 352 19.13 -1.35 -18.77
N MET A 353 18.89 -2.45 -18.06
CA MET A 353 19.82 -3.58 -17.98
C MET A 353 19.11 -4.92 -18.19
N VAL A 354 19.90 -5.91 -18.58
CA VAL A 354 19.50 -7.33 -18.53
C VAL A 354 20.44 -8.10 -17.61
N PHE A 355 19.85 -8.88 -16.69
CA PHE A 355 20.56 -9.74 -15.75
C PHE A 355 20.31 -11.20 -16.14
N THR A 356 21.35 -11.90 -16.57
CA THR A 356 21.25 -13.32 -16.95
C THR A 356 22.03 -14.18 -15.96
N GLY A 357 21.53 -15.37 -15.66
CA GLY A 357 22.20 -16.32 -14.78
C GLY A 357 21.25 -17.33 -14.14
N ASN A 358 21.79 -18.38 -13.56
CA ASN A 358 21.06 -19.46 -12.91
C ASN A 358 20.35 -18.99 -11.62
N PRO A 359 19.41 -19.79 -11.04
CA PRO A 359 18.76 -19.45 -9.78
C PRO A 359 19.76 -19.35 -8.63
N GLY A 360 19.51 -18.41 -7.71
CA GLY A 360 20.33 -18.24 -6.52
C GLY A 360 21.70 -17.58 -6.73
N THR A 361 21.97 -17.00 -7.90
CA THR A 361 23.20 -16.23 -8.21
C THR A 361 23.12 -14.77 -7.76
N ALA A 362 22.18 -14.41 -6.90
CA ALA A 362 21.97 -13.09 -6.31
C ALA A 362 21.48 -11.97 -7.24
N LYS A 363 20.86 -12.25 -8.39
CA LYS A 363 20.33 -11.24 -9.34
C LYS A 363 19.43 -10.20 -8.66
N THR A 364 18.38 -10.64 -7.94
CA THR A 364 17.44 -9.74 -7.24
C THR A 364 18.11 -8.93 -6.13
N THR A 365 19.08 -9.54 -5.40
CA THR A 365 19.82 -8.84 -4.34
C THR A 365 20.66 -7.72 -4.90
N VAL A 366 21.41 -7.99 -5.97
CA VAL A 366 22.24 -6.98 -6.66
C VAL A 366 21.38 -5.88 -7.27
N ALA A 367 20.23 -6.20 -7.89
CA ALA A 367 19.31 -5.21 -8.45
C ALA A 367 18.76 -4.27 -7.36
N ARG A 368 18.47 -4.78 -6.18
CA ARG A 368 18.03 -3.99 -5.03
C ARG A 368 19.13 -3.07 -4.52
N LEU A 369 20.36 -3.57 -4.36
CA LEU A 369 21.51 -2.75 -3.98
C LEU A 369 21.80 -1.67 -5.03
N PHE A 370 21.65 -2.02 -6.31
CA PHE A 370 21.82 -1.07 -7.40
C PHE A 370 20.82 0.09 -7.32
N ALA A 371 19.55 -0.16 -7.01
CA ALA A 371 18.54 0.90 -6.82
C ALA A 371 18.95 1.86 -5.69
N GLU A 372 19.45 1.34 -4.58
CA GLU A 372 19.94 2.14 -3.44
C GLU A 372 21.20 2.94 -3.80
N ILE A 373 22.14 2.33 -4.51
CA ILE A 373 23.35 3.03 -4.99
C ILE A 373 22.96 4.17 -5.93
N MET A 374 21.98 3.95 -6.84
CA MET A 374 21.51 4.99 -7.75
C MET A 374 20.85 6.17 -7.03
N LYS A 375 20.16 5.92 -5.90
CA LYS A 375 19.65 6.96 -5.01
C LYS A 375 20.79 7.73 -4.33
N ASP A 376 21.75 7.01 -3.73
CA ASP A 376 22.90 7.60 -3.05
C ASP A 376 23.72 8.51 -3.96
N GLU A 377 23.86 8.11 -5.22
CA GLU A 377 24.56 8.87 -6.26
C GLU A 377 23.69 9.98 -6.90
N LYS A 378 22.46 10.19 -6.38
CA LYS A 378 21.47 11.18 -6.88
C LYS A 378 21.15 11.04 -8.39
N ILE A 379 21.18 9.80 -8.87
CA ILE A 379 20.79 9.42 -10.22
C ILE A 379 19.29 9.16 -10.26
N LEU A 380 18.77 8.46 -9.26
CA LEU A 380 17.35 8.24 -9.02
C LEU A 380 16.90 9.02 -7.77
N SER A 381 15.67 9.48 -7.77
CA SER A 381 15.14 10.34 -6.70
C SER A 381 14.77 9.59 -5.43
N THR A 382 14.21 8.36 -5.55
CA THR A 382 13.66 7.61 -4.42
C THR A 382 14.44 6.34 -4.08
N GLY A 383 15.07 5.69 -5.06
CA GLY A 383 15.69 4.38 -4.90
C GLY A 383 14.67 3.25 -4.63
N VAL A 384 13.41 3.47 -4.94
CA VAL A 384 12.36 2.46 -4.85
C VAL A 384 12.72 1.27 -5.74
N PHE A 385 12.48 0.07 -5.22
CA PHE A 385 12.68 -1.19 -5.96
C PHE A 385 11.33 -1.91 -6.06
N VAL A 386 10.81 -1.99 -7.27
CA VAL A 386 9.55 -2.68 -7.58
C VAL A 386 9.88 -3.97 -8.32
N GLU A 387 9.46 -5.11 -7.77
CA GLU A 387 9.58 -6.42 -8.38
C GLU A 387 8.27 -6.78 -9.08
N ALA A 388 8.35 -7.27 -10.29
CA ALA A 388 7.20 -7.67 -11.09
C ALA A 388 7.49 -8.97 -11.84
N GLY A 389 6.51 -9.86 -11.88
CA GLY A 389 6.49 -11.04 -12.72
C GLY A 389 5.43 -10.94 -13.81
N ARG A 390 5.26 -12.01 -14.61
CA ARG A 390 4.23 -12.08 -15.64
C ARG A 390 2.83 -11.74 -15.13
N ALA A 391 2.44 -12.30 -13.97
CA ALA A 391 1.10 -12.10 -13.39
C ALA A 391 0.82 -10.62 -13.02
N ASP A 392 1.86 -9.82 -12.78
CA ASP A 392 1.73 -8.40 -12.46
C ASP A 392 1.61 -7.51 -13.70
N LEU A 393 2.03 -8.01 -14.87
CA LEU A 393 2.19 -7.22 -16.10
C LEU A 393 1.20 -7.62 -17.19
N VAL A 394 0.66 -8.85 -17.17
CA VAL A 394 -0.25 -9.39 -18.18
C VAL A 394 -1.65 -9.52 -17.59
N GLY A 395 -2.62 -8.88 -18.24
CA GLY A 395 -4.02 -8.93 -17.82
C GLY A 395 -4.74 -10.19 -18.33
N GLU A 396 -5.82 -10.57 -17.66
CA GLU A 396 -6.65 -11.74 -18.02
C GLU A 396 -7.65 -11.41 -19.14
N HIS A 397 -7.86 -10.14 -19.46
CA HIS A 397 -8.85 -9.68 -20.45
C HIS A 397 -8.26 -8.66 -21.42
N VAL A 398 -8.87 -8.53 -22.59
CA VAL A 398 -8.50 -7.56 -23.62
C VAL A 398 -8.50 -6.14 -23.04
N GLY A 399 -7.39 -5.40 -23.18
CA GLY A 399 -7.24 -4.03 -22.70
C GLY A 399 -6.84 -3.88 -21.21
N ALA A 400 -6.65 -4.98 -20.47
CA ALA A 400 -6.21 -4.95 -19.08
C ALA A 400 -4.67 -4.86 -18.94
N THR A 401 -3.92 -5.31 -19.93
CA THR A 401 -2.46 -5.42 -19.89
C THR A 401 -1.75 -4.06 -19.85
N ALA A 402 -2.07 -3.15 -20.75
CA ALA A 402 -1.42 -1.84 -20.81
C ALA A 402 -1.62 -1.00 -19.52
N PRO A 403 -2.80 -0.97 -18.87
CA PRO A 403 -2.97 -0.33 -17.56
C PRO A 403 -2.12 -0.95 -16.44
N LEU A 404 -1.95 -2.29 -16.41
CA LEU A 404 -1.11 -2.96 -15.41
C LEU A 404 0.36 -2.59 -15.56
N VAL A 405 0.88 -2.61 -16.79
CA VAL A 405 2.25 -2.17 -17.07
C VAL A 405 2.46 -0.73 -16.64
N LYS A 406 1.58 0.20 -17.04
CA LYS A 406 1.66 1.62 -16.66
C LYS A 406 1.60 1.81 -15.15
N LYS A 407 0.79 1.04 -14.45
CA LYS A 407 0.73 1.06 -12.98
C LYS A 407 2.07 0.67 -12.37
N LYS A 408 2.72 -0.39 -12.86
CA LYS A 408 4.05 -0.83 -12.37
C LYS A 408 5.15 0.20 -12.65
N PHE A 409 5.12 0.88 -13.79
CA PHE A 409 6.04 1.98 -14.06
C PHE A 409 5.80 3.17 -13.13
N LYS A 410 4.55 3.48 -12.80
CA LYS A 410 4.21 4.53 -11.83
C LYS A 410 4.69 4.16 -10.42
N GLU A 411 4.52 2.90 -9.98
CA GLU A 411 5.03 2.40 -8.71
C GLU A 411 6.57 2.49 -8.61
N ALA A 412 7.27 2.29 -9.74
CA ALA A 412 8.73 2.32 -9.83
C ALA A 412 9.31 3.73 -10.08
N GLN A 413 8.49 4.77 -10.07
CA GLN A 413 8.93 6.13 -10.39
C GLN A 413 10.02 6.62 -9.45
N GLY A 414 11.11 7.13 -10.01
CA GLY A 414 12.31 7.52 -9.25
C GLY A 414 13.18 6.35 -8.77
N GLY A 415 12.92 5.13 -9.25
CA GLY A 415 13.57 3.91 -8.79
C GLY A 415 13.81 2.88 -9.89
N VAL A 416 13.80 1.60 -9.51
CA VAL A 416 14.08 0.45 -10.37
C VAL A 416 12.85 -0.45 -10.48
N LEU A 417 12.44 -0.77 -11.71
CA LEU A 417 11.50 -1.83 -12.03
C LEU A 417 12.28 -3.09 -12.41
N PHE A 418 12.21 -4.11 -11.55
CA PHE A 418 12.84 -5.41 -11.76
C PHE A 418 11.81 -6.42 -12.26
N ILE A 419 12.00 -6.91 -13.48
CA ILE A 419 11.09 -7.89 -14.10
C ILE A 419 11.79 -9.24 -14.07
N ASP A 420 11.34 -10.12 -13.15
CA ASP A 420 11.92 -11.46 -13.03
C ASP A 420 11.28 -12.43 -14.03
N GLU A 421 12.09 -13.37 -14.51
CA GLU A 421 11.70 -14.32 -15.55
C GLU A 421 11.02 -13.65 -16.76
N ALA A 422 11.61 -12.52 -17.22
CA ALA A 422 11.03 -11.68 -18.26
C ALA A 422 10.68 -12.43 -19.57
N TYR A 423 11.37 -13.52 -19.87
CA TYR A 423 11.06 -14.40 -21.00
C TYR A 423 9.66 -15.01 -20.91
N SER A 424 9.10 -15.14 -19.71
CA SER A 424 7.73 -15.66 -19.52
C SER A 424 6.66 -14.80 -20.19
N LEU A 425 6.96 -13.52 -20.46
CA LEU A 425 6.11 -12.63 -21.24
C LEU A 425 5.94 -13.08 -22.70
N CYS A 426 6.86 -13.94 -23.22
CA CYS A 426 6.84 -14.44 -24.59
C CYS A 426 6.16 -15.80 -24.76
N ASP A 427 5.69 -16.45 -23.69
CA ASP A 427 5.12 -17.79 -23.77
C ASP A 427 3.80 -17.78 -24.56
N GLY A 428 3.82 -18.47 -25.70
CA GLY A 428 2.88 -18.38 -26.82
C GLY A 428 1.47 -18.94 -26.61
N TYR A 429 0.99 -19.11 -25.37
CA TYR A 429 -0.35 -19.65 -25.09
C TYR A 429 -1.43 -18.59 -24.88
N ASP A 430 -1.07 -17.31 -24.80
CA ASP A 430 -1.98 -16.21 -24.52
C ASP A 430 -2.18 -15.32 -25.76
N ASN A 431 -3.26 -15.42 -26.42
CA ASN A 431 -3.92 -14.50 -27.39
C ASN A 431 -3.24 -13.13 -27.68
N GLY A 432 -1.91 -13.00 -27.59
CA GLY A 432 -1.14 -11.78 -27.84
C GLY A 432 -1.00 -10.83 -26.64
N PHE A 433 -1.51 -11.15 -25.45
CA PHE A 433 -1.41 -10.26 -24.26
C PHE A 433 0.03 -10.06 -23.78
N GLY A 434 0.88 -11.06 -23.94
CA GLY A 434 2.32 -10.93 -23.63
C GLY A 434 3.03 -9.95 -24.57
N ASP A 435 2.72 -10.00 -25.87
CA ASP A 435 3.28 -9.06 -26.86
C ASP A 435 2.75 -7.62 -26.60
N GLU A 436 1.48 -7.45 -26.14
CA GLU A 436 0.94 -6.17 -25.71
C GLU A 436 1.71 -5.62 -24.50
N ALA A 437 2.02 -6.49 -23.51
CA ALA A 437 2.82 -6.11 -22.35
C ALA A 437 4.21 -5.62 -22.77
N ILE A 438 4.91 -6.37 -23.61
CA ILE A 438 6.25 -6.03 -24.11
C ILE A 438 6.25 -4.71 -24.87
N ASN A 439 5.28 -4.51 -25.78
CA ASN A 439 5.17 -3.25 -26.54
C ASN A 439 4.92 -2.06 -25.62
N THR A 440 4.06 -2.23 -24.62
CA THR A 440 3.78 -1.20 -23.62
C THR A 440 5.02 -0.92 -22.75
N ILE A 441 5.76 -1.95 -22.32
CA ILE A 441 7.02 -1.80 -21.58
C ILE A 441 8.03 -1.00 -22.39
N VAL A 442 8.23 -1.33 -23.67
CA VAL A 442 9.15 -0.61 -24.56
C VAL A 442 8.78 0.86 -24.70
N GLN A 443 7.47 1.17 -24.79
CA GLN A 443 6.98 2.53 -24.84
C GLN A 443 7.22 3.28 -23.52
N GLU A 444 6.92 2.66 -22.38
CA GLU A 444 7.10 3.28 -21.06
C GLU A 444 8.59 3.42 -20.68
N MET A 445 9.47 2.53 -21.14
CA MET A 445 10.94 2.69 -21.02
C MET A 445 11.43 3.97 -21.69
N GLU A 446 10.85 4.36 -22.84
CA GLU A 446 11.19 5.60 -23.51
C GLU A 446 10.59 6.81 -22.80
N ASN A 447 9.32 6.72 -22.40
CA ASN A 447 8.61 7.82 -21.74
C ASN A 447 9.21 8.18 -20.38
N HIS A 448 9.77 7.20 -19.67
CA HIS A 448 10.30 7.33 -18.30
C HIS A 448 11.80 7.08 -18.18
N ARG A 449 12.54 7.15 -19.29
CA ARG A 449 13.97 6.79 -19.36
C ARG A 449 14.88 7.52 -18.37
N ASP A 450 14.49 8.72 -17.95
CA ASP A 450 15.25 9.56 -17.02
C ASP A 450 14.87 9.29 -15.55
N ASN A 451 13.74 8.57 -15.31
CA ASN A 451 13.13 8.45 -13.99
C ASN A 451 12.98 7.00 -13.52
N VAL A 452 13.01 6.02 -14.41
CA VAL A 452 12.85 4.60 -14.09
C VAL A 452 13.93 3.80 -14.80
N ILE A 453 14.65 2.99 -14.05
CA ILE A 453 15.56 1.99 -14.62
C ILE A 453 14.86 0.64 -14.66
N VAL A 454 14.75 0.04 -15.83
CA VAL A 454 14.18 -1.31 -15.98
C VAL A 454 15.31 -2.33 -16.01
N ILE A 455 15.19 -3.37 -15.19
CA ILE A 455 16.11 -4.52 -15.15
C ILE A 455 15.31 -5.77 -15.49
N PHE A 456 15.60 -6.38 -16.62
CA PHE A 456 15.05 -7.68 -17.01
C PHE A 456 15.94 -8.78 -16.47
N ALA A 457 15.38 -9.77 -15.80
CA ALA A 457 16.14 -10.89 -15.24
C ALA A 457 15.60 -12.23 -15.74
N GLY A 458 16.48 -13.22 -15.85
CA GLY A 458 16.10 -14.57 -16.24
C GLY A 458 17.28 -15.48 -16.56
N TYR A 459 16.99 -16.67 -17.06
CA TYR A 459 17.98 -17.64 -17.52
C TYR A 459 18.64 -17.20 -18.83
N PRO A 460 19.94 -17.48 -19.05
CA PRO A 460 20.69 -16.99 -20.20
C PRO A 460 20.05 -17.29 -21.55
N GLU A 461 19.73 -18.56 -21.84
CA GLU A 461 19.17 -18.98 -23.15
C GLU A 461 17.76 -18.42 -23.40
N PRO A 462 16.76 -18.52 -22.46
CA PRO A 462 15.45 -17.92 -22.65
C PRO A 462 15.51 -16.39 -22.80
N MET A 463 16.39 -15.71 -22.04
CA MET A 463 16.56 -14.25 -22.13
C MET A 463 17.13 -13.82 -23.48
N LYS A 464 18.03 -14.59 -24.06
CA LYS A 464 18.54 -14.33 -25.41
C LYS A 464 17.41 -14.39 -26.43
N ALA A 465 16.60 -15.46 -26.40
CA ALA A 465 15.42 -15.60 -27.29
C ALA A 465 14.41 -14.46 -27.09
N PHE A 466 14.18 -14.03 -25.85
CA PHE A 466 13.32 -12.90 -25.51
C PHE A 466 13.79 -11.59 -26.15
N LEU A 467 15.08 -11.29 -26.05
CA LEU A 467 15.67 -10.08 -26.62
C LEU A 467 15.72 -10.10 -28.15
N ASP A 468 15.97 -11.26 -28.75
CA ASP A 468 16.03 -11.43 -30.21
C ASP A 468 14.65 -11.27 -30.87
N ARG A 469 13.56 -11.62 -30.13
CA ARG A 469 12.18 -11.42 -30.58
C ARG A 469 11.75 -9.94 -30.60
N ASN A 470 12.39 -9.09 -29.81
CA ASN A 470 12.02 -7.69 -29.63
C ASN A 470 13.19 -6.72 -29.87
N PRO A 471 13.49 -6.36 -31.14
CA PRO A 471 14.61 -5.46 -31.47
C PRO A 471 14.51 -4.08 -30.81
N GLY A 472 13.26 -3.59 -30.60
CA GLY A 472 13.02 -2.32 -29.92
C GLY A 472 13.44 -2.33 -28.45
N MET A 473 13.31 -3.46 -27.76
CA MET A 473 13.78 -3.64 -26.39
C MET A 473 15.30 -3.72 -26.34
N ARG A 474 15.89 -4.50 -27.23
CA ARG A 474 17.35 -4.68 -27.31
C ARG A 474 18.09 -3.34 -27.52
N SER A 475 17.53 -2.45 -28.32
CA SER A 475 18.14 -1.13 -28.58
C SER A 475 18.13 -0.19 -27.37
N ARG A 476 17.24 -0.41 -26.39
CA ARG A 476 17.10 0.39 -25.17
C ARG A 476 17.88 -0.16 -23.97
N ILE A 477 18.34 -1.40 -24.04
CA ILE A 477 19.17 -2.02 -23.00
C ILE A 477 20.62 -1.63 -23.19
N ALA A 478 21.16 -0.89 -22.24
CA ALA A 478 22.53 -0.37 -22.33
C ALA A 478 23.58 -1.32 -21.73
N PHE A 479 23.20 -2.19 -20.80
CA PHE A 479 24.11 -3.08 -20.09
C PHE A 479 23.54 -4.49 -20.01
N SER A 480 24.40 -5.46 -20.30
CA SER A 480 24.15 -6.89 -20.05
C SER A 480 25.08 -7.33 -18.91
N VAL A 481 24.47 -7.92 -17.88
CA VAL A 481 25.17 -8.37 -16.66
C VAL A 481 24.96 -9.88 -16.55
N GLU A 482 26.04 -10.61 -16.66
CA GLU A 482 26.04 -12.06 -16.54
C GLU A 482 26.45 -12.47 -15.12
N PHE A 483 25.61 -13.30 -14.50
CA PHE A 483 25.81 -13.84 -13.16
C PHE A 483 26.28 -15.28 -13.29
N ASP A 484 27.57 -15.48 -13.16
CA ASP A 484 28.18 -16.80 -13.17
C ASP A 484 27.73 -17.61 -11.95
N ASP A 485 27.76 -18.94 -12.08
CA ASP A 485 27.55 -19.83 -10.94
C ASP A 485 28.69 -19.70 -9.95
N TYR A 486 28.37 -19.74 -8.66
CA TYR A 486 29.38 -19.69 -7.60
C TYR A 486 30.28 -20.92 -7.60
N THR A 487 31.54 -20.70 -7.34
CA THR A 487 32.50 -21.79 -7.06
C THR A 487 32.18 -22.45 -5.71
N VAL A 488 32.72 -23.65 -5.47
CA VAL A 488 32.52 -24.35 -4.20
C VAL A 488 33.08 -23.53 -3.03
N GLU A 489 34.19 -22.86 -3.26
CA GLU A 489 34.86 -21.99 -2.30
C GLU A 489 33.97 -20.81 -1.94
N GLU A 490 33.39 -20.13 -2.95
CA GLU A 490 32.48 -19.02 -2.75
C GLU A 490 31.19 -19.43 -2.02
N LEU A 491 30.61 -20.62 -2.32
CA LEU A 491 29.48 -21.15 -1.57
C LEU A 491 29.82 -21.42 -0.10
N CYS A 492 31.02 -21.91 0.20
CA CYS A 492 31.47 -22.06 1.56
C CYS A 492 31.61 -20.72 2.29
N GLU A 493 32.11 -19.69 1.62
CA GLU A 493 32.19 -18.32 2.18
C GLU A 493 30.81 -17.71 2.39
N ILE A 494 29.90 -17.85 1.43
CA ILE A 494 28.50 -17.42 1.55
C ILE A 494 27.85 -18.08 2.77
N THR A 495 28.06 -19.39 2.96
CA THR A 495 27.52 -20.11 4.11
C THR A 495 28.10 -19.61 5.43
N LYS A 496 29.39 -19.32 5.50
CA LYS A 496 30.01 -18.70 6.69
C LYS A 496 29.40 -17.34 7.01
N LEU A 497 29.17 -16.50 5.99
CA LEU A 497 28.53 -15.21 6.18
C LEU A 497 27.07 -15.36 6.65
N MET A 498 26.31 -16.34 6.14
CA MET A 498 24.96 -16.63 6.61
C MET A 498 24.94 -17.06 8.08
N LEU A 499 25.88 -17.91 8.48
CA LEU A 499 26.03 -18.36 9.86
C LEU A 499 26.41 -17.21 10.80
N SER A 500 27.39 -16.37 10.40
CA SER A 500 27.80 -15.23 11.23
C SER A 500 26.68 -14.25 11.50
N ARG A 501 25.79 -13.99 10.50
CA ARG A 501 24.58 -13.17 10.67
C ARG A 501 23.59 -13.76 11.68
N LYS A 502 23.56 -15.09 11.81
CA LYS A 502 22.74 -15.83 12.80
C LYS A 502 23.46 -16.06 14.13
N GLN A 503 24.68 -15.51 14.32
CA GLN A 503 25.53 -15.73 15.49
C GLN A 503 25.84 -17.22 15.73
N MET A 504 25.93 -17.99 14.64
CA MET A 504 26.24 -19.43 14.66
C MET A 504 27.62 -19.69 14.09
N THR A 505 28.23 -20.80 14.52
CA THR A 505 29.55 -21.27 14.02
C THR A 505 29.44 -22.69 13.48
N ILE A 506 30.27 -23.03 12.51
CA ILE A 506 30.37 -24.38 11.94
C ILE A 506 31.71 -24.98 12.29
N THR A 507 31.73 -26.27 12.65
CA THR A 507 32.98 -27.01 12.91
C THR A 507 33.73 -27.30 11.61
N GLU A 508 35.04 -27.54 11.68
CA GLU A 508 35.83 -27.94 10.51
C GLU A 508 35.29 -29.20 9.82
N ALA A 509 34.86 -30.18 10.62
CA ALA A 509 34.25 -31.42 10.09
C ALA A 509 32.93 -31.13 9.35
N GLY A 510 32.11 -30.23 9.90
CA GLY A 510 30.87 -29.77 9.25
C GLY A 510 31.16 -29.06 7.94
N MET A 511 32.17 -28.19 7.90
CA MET A 511 32.58 -27.49 6.69
C MET A 511 33.12 -28.43 5.61
N LYS A 512 33.91 -29.46 5.99
CA LYS A 512 34.36 -30.49 5.04
C LYS A 512 33.21 -31.28 4.44
N LYS A 513 32.18 -31.61 5.23
CA LYS A 513 30.98 -32.30 4.75
C LYS A 513 30.18 -31.43 3.81
N LEU A 514 30.00 -30.15 4.16
CA LEU A 514 29.31 -29.16 3.34
C LEU A 514 30.01 -28.98 1.99
N LYS A 515 31.34 -28.87 1.98
CA LYS A 515 32.15 -28.75 0.75
C LYS A 515 31.93 -29.94 -0.18
N LYS A 516 31.93 -31.17 0.34
CA LYS A 516 31.65 -32.39 -0.44
C LYS A 516 30.24 -32.37 -1.04
N ASN A 517 29.26 -31.87 -0.29
CA ASN A 517 27.88 -31.75 -0.81
C ASN A 517 27.82 -30.76 -1.96
N PHE A 518 28.52 -29.63 -1.87
CA PHE A 518 28.58 -28.66 -2.96
C PHE A 518 29.29 -29.23 -4.20
N GLU A 519 30.38 -29.96 -4.02
CA GLU A 519 31.12 -30.64 -5.09
C GLU A 519 30.22 -31.67 -5.83
N SER A 520 29.40 -32.43 -5.09
CA SER A 520 28.55 -33.48 -5.67
C SER A 520 27.37 -32.93 -6.48
N VAL A 521 26.91 -31.71 -6.20
CA VAL A 521 25.73 -31.12 -6.81
C VAL A 521 26.08 -30.12 -7.92
N LYS A 522 27.33 -29.62 -7.95
CA LYS A 522 27.81 -28.62 -8.92
C LYS A 522 27.67 -29.05 -10.38
N GLU A 523 27.72 -30.34 -10.66
CA GLU A 523 27.57 -30.89 -12.03
C GLU A 523 26.13 -30.92 -12.52
N SER A 524 25.14 -30.69 -11.64
CA SER A 524 23.74 -30.65 -12.01
C SER A 524 23.38 -29.22 -12.48
N ARG A 525 22.75 -29.11 -13.65
CA ARG A 525 22.43 -27.82 -14.31
C ARG A 525 21.59 -26.83 -13.50
N ASP A 526 20.89 -27.27 -12.43
CA ASP A 526 19.95 -26.46 -11.65
C ASP A 526 20.12 -26.63 -10.14
N TYR A 527 21.34 -26.73 -9.65
CA TYR A 527 21.56 -26.99 -8.21
C TYR A 527 21.20 -25.80 -7.28
N GLY A 528 20.89 -24.60 -7.84
CA GLY A 528 20.31 -23.49 -7.11
C GLY A 528 21.27 -22.59 -6.35
N ASN A 529 22.60 -22.72 -6.54
CA ASN A 529 23.62 -21.80 -6.02
C ASN A 529 23.42 -21.41 -4.54
N GLY A 530 23.30 -20.13 -4.23
CA GLY A 530 23.06 -19.61 -2.89
C GLY A 530 21.73 -20.06 -2.26
N ARG A 531 20.71 -20.44 -3.06
CA ARG A 531 19.46 -21.04 -2.53
C ARG A 531 19.75 -22.45 -1.98
N PHE A 532 20.59 -23.21 -2.65
CA PHE A 532 21.02 -24.54 -2.17
C PHE A 532 21.83 -24.42 -0.87
N ALA A 533 22.77 -23.47 -0.80
CA ALA A 533 23.52 -23.21 0.42
C ALA A 533 22.60 -22.86 1.60
N ARG A 534 21.58 -22.04 1.38
CA ARG A 534 20.57 -21.70 2.39
C ARG A 534 19.77 -22.92 2.84
N LYS A 535 19.30 -23.75 1.90
CA LYS A 535 18.54 -24.98 2.20
C LYS A 535 19.36 -25.93 3.07
N MET A 536 20.62 -26.15 2.72
CA MET A 536 21.54 -26.99 3.52
C MET A 536 21.73 -26.46 4.93
N LEU A 537 21.76 -25.14 5.09
CA LEU A 537 21.86 -24.50 6.39
C LEU A 537 20.58 -24.70 7.22
N GLU A 538 19.40 -24.49 6.62
CA GLU A 538 18.10 -24.70 7.27
C GLU A 538 17.92 -26.16 7.72
N GLU A 539 18.32 -27.13 6.90
CA GLU A 539 18.33 -28.56 7.27
C GLU A 539 19.31 -28.84 8.44
N ALA A 540 20.48 -28.21 8.43
CA ALA A 540 21.43 -28.37 9.53
C ALA A 540 20.91 -27.75 10.84
N GLU A 541 20.20 -26.63 10.79
CA GLU A 541 19.56 -26.00 11.94
C GLU A 541 18.43 -26.87 12.50
N MET A 542 17.58 -27.47 11.64
CA MET A 542 16.54 -28.42 12.09
C MET A 542 17.14 -29.63 12.80
N ASN A 543 18.18 -30.23 12.21
CA ASN A 543 18.89 -31.36 12.83
C ASN A 543 19.58 -30.99 14.16
N LEU A 544 20.07 -29.73 14.27
CA LEU A 544 20.62 -29.22 15.53
C LEU A 544 19.53 -29.06 16.58
N ALA A 545 18.39 -28.52 16.21
CA ALA A 545 17.24 -28.34 17.11
C ALA A 545 16.72 -29.69 17.63
N GLU A 546 16.56 -30.70 16.75
CA GLU A 546 16.18 -32.05 17.16
C GLU A 546 17.16 -32.64 18.18
N ARG A 547 18.47 -32.48 17.94
CA ARG A 547 19.50 -33.00 18.82
C ARG A 547 19.58 -32.29 20.18
N ILE A 548 19.14 -31.03 20.26
CA ILE A 548 19.07 -30.27 21.52
C ILE A 548 17.79 -30.64 22.30
N CYS A 549 16.71 -31.01 21.60
CA CYS A 549 15.46 -31.42 22.23
C CYS A 549 15.42 -32.88 22.69
N GLN A 550 16.32 -33.73 22.21
CA GLN A 550 16.59 -35.10 22.71
C GLN A 550 17.51 -35.08 23.93
#